data_7f2005d4c99d7be33012c114c79771d1
#
_entry.id   7f2005d4c99d7be33012c114c79771d1
#
_cell.length_a   1.000
_cell.length_b   1.000
_cell.length_c   1.000
_cell.angle_alpha   90.00
_cell.angle_beta   90.00
_cell.angle_gamma   90.00
#
_symmetry.space_group_name_H-M   'P 1'
#
loop_
_entity.id
_entity.type
_entity.pdbx_description
1 polymer ?
#
loop_
_entity_poly.entity_id
_entity_poly.type
_entity_poly.pdbx_seq_one_letter_code
_entity_poly.pdbx_strand_id
1 'polypeptide(L)'
;MSPASGPLSGLKVIEFSHIMAGPVCGLMLADMGADVIKVEKVPGGDDSRRMVPPEINGESSAFMMMNRNKRGIAVDLKQKSGVEVAKRLLSDADVVIENYRQGAMERFGLGYEMLRQVNPGLIYCELSGYGRTGPYSDKGGFDLIAQGMSGLMSITGEGVGRPPVKVGAPVTDITAGILGAMGVLAAYTNRLKTGLGQKVDTSLYEAGIVHTYWQSAICFATGRSPGPMGSAHPLNAPYQAYPTEDGWITIGAANQSNWTRLLDVLERPDIGLDPRFTDNACRMSNLSELEHVLSQIFRQRKSSDWLIRL
;
A
#
# COMPACT_ATOMS: atom_id res chain seq x y z
N MET A 1 -26.47 -18.13 -1.01
CA MET A 1 -24.99 -18.12 -0.84
C MET A 1 -24.68 -18.87 0.44
N SER A 2 -23.75 -19.81 0.42
CA SER A 2 -23.23 -20.42 1.66
C SER A 2 -22.66 -19.32 2.55
N PRO A 3 -22.78 -19.41 3.88
CA PRO A 3 -22.15 -18.44 4.77
C PRO A 3 -20.65 -18.39 4.48
N ALA A 4 -20.09 -17.18 4.45
CA ALA A 4 -18.66 -16.98 4.22
C ALA A 4 -17.89 -17.82 5.25
N SER A 5 -17.02 -18.70 4.77
CA SER A 5 -16.16 -19.53 5.61
C SER A 5 -14.78 -18.91 5.67
N GLY A 6 -14.27 -18.62 6.85
CA GLY A 6 -12.95 -18.00 7.03
C GLY A 6 -12.70 -17.62 8.49
N PRO A 7 -11.48 -17.18 8.80
CA PRO A 7 -11.10 -16.85 10.18
C PRO A 7 -11.93 -15.71 10.80
N LEU A 8 -12.59 -14.89 9.99
CA LEU A 8 -13.45 -13.79 10.43
C LEU A 8 -14.95 -14.09 10.24
N SER A 9 -15.34 -15.36 10.07
CA SER A 9 -16.76 -15.71 9.98
C SER A 9 -17.53 -15.24 11.22
N GLY A 10 -18.63 -14.52 10.98
CA GLY A 10 -19.44 -13.92 12.04
C GLY A 10 -19.07 -12.49 12.41
N LEU A 11 -17.93 -11.97 11.94
CA LEU A 11 -17.57 -10.55 12.12
C LEU A 11 -18.41 -9.69 11.15
N LYS A 12 -19.18 -8.73 11.69
CA LYS A 12 -20.03 -7.81 10.93
C LYS A 12 -19.32 -6.48 10.72
N VAL A 13 -19.12 -6.10 9.47
CA VAL A 13 -18.43 -4.86 9.06
C VAL A 13 -19.37 -3.97 8.27
N ILE A 14 -19.51 -2.72 8.69
CA ILE A 14 -20.24 -1.69 7.93
C ILE A 14 -19.23 -0.72 7.34
N GLU A 15 -19.21 -0.63 6.02
CA GLU A 15 -18.23 0.15 5.27
C GLU A 15 -18.88 1.39 4.67
N PHE A 16 -18.52 2.58 5.18
CA PHE A 16 -18.86 3.90 4.64
C PHE A 16 -17.67 4.49 3.89
N SER A 17 -17.22 3.82 2.87
CA SER A 17 -16.04 4.24 2.14
C SER A 17 -16.25 4.24 0.63
N HIS A 18 -15.38 4.96 -0.09
CA HIS A 18 -15.42 5.03 -1.54
C HIS A 18 -14.01 5.04 -2.14
N ILE A 19 -13.93 4.80 -3.43
CA ILE A 19 -12.71 4.76 -4.25
C ILE A 19 -11.82 3.59 -3.84
N MET A 20 -10.74 3.79 -3.02
CA MET A 20 -9.76 2.73 -2.89
C MET A 20 -9.38 2.37 -1.45
N ALA A 21 -8.81 3.27 -0.65
CA ALA A 21 -8.20 2.89 0.63
C ALA A 21 -9.18 2.18 1.60
N GLY A 22 -10.35 2.76 1.82
CA GLY A 22 -11.40 2.13 2.64
C GLY A 22 -11.94 0.84 2.02
N PRO A 23 -12.30 0.84 0.71
CA PRO A 23 -12.72 -0.39 0.02
C PRO A 23 -11.68 -1.51 0.07
N VAL A 24 -10.37 -1.23 -0.01
CA VAL A 24 -9.32 -2.25 0.17
C VAL A 24 -9.31 -2.80 1.59
N CYS A 25 -9.48 -1.96 2.62
CA CYS A 25 -9.60 -2.42 4.00
C CYS A 25 -10.79 -3.39 4.16
N GLY A 26 -11.98 -3.00 3.69
CA GLY A 26 -13.17 -3.85 3.72
C GLY A 26 -13.01 -5.14 2.92
N LEU A 27 -12.33 -5.07 1.76
CA LEU A 27 -12.03 -6.23 0.92
C LEU A 27 -11.14 -7.25 1.65
N MET A 28 -10.06 -6.80 2.33
CA MET A 28 -9.19 -7.69 3.11
C MET A 28 -9.98 -8.46 4.18
N LEU A 29 -10.90 -7.78 4.89
CA LEU A 29 -11.74 -8.42 5.88
C LEU A 29 -12.77 -9.37 5.25
N ALA A 30 -13.37 -8.99 4.12
CA ALA A 30 -14.32 -9.81 3.38
C ALA A 30 -13.67 -11.10 2.83
N ASP A 31 -12.46 -11.00 2.28
CA ASP A 31 -11.71 -12.16 1.78
C ASP A 31 -11.32 -13.13 2.91
N MET A 32 -11.23 -12.64 4.16
CA MET A 32 -11.04 -13.47 5.36
C MET A 32 -12.35 -13.99 5.96
N GLY A 33 -13.51 -13.74 5.34
CA GLY A 33 -14.80 -14.29 5.72
C GLY A 33 -15.69 -13.39 6.57
N ALA A 34 -15.33 -12.10 6.77
CA ALA A 34 -16.21 -11.15 7.43
C ALA A 34 -17.45 -10.84 6.57
N ASP A 35 -18.59 -10.59 7.20
CA ASP A 35 -19.81 -10.12 6.54
C ASP A 35 -19.73 -8.60 6.36
N VAL A 36 -19.28 -8.15 5.18
CA VAL A 36 -19.07 -6.74 4.89
C VAL A 36 -20.25 -6.17 4.13
N ILE A 37 -20.90 -5.15 4.69
CA ILE A 37 -21.95 -4.38 4.03
C ILE A 37 -21.40 -3.00 3.66
N LYS A 38 -21.26 -2.75 2.36
CA LYS A 38 -20.89 -1.45 1.81
C LYS A 38 -22.09 -0.55 1.69
N VAL A 39 -22.05 0.58 2.37
CA VAL A 39 -23.08 1.63 2.30
C VAL A 39 -22.67 2.65 1.25
N GLU A 40 -23.44 2.74 0.19
CA GLU A 40 -23.18 3.64 -0.94
C GLU A 40 -24.15 4.81 -0.96
N LYS A 41 -23.68 5.96 -1.43
CA LYS A 41 -24.50 7.17 -1.58
C LYS A 41 -25.56 7.03 -2.68
N VAL A 42 -26.68 7.76 -2.52
CA VAL A 42 -27.71 7.92 -3.55
C VAL A 42 -27.71 9.38 -4.03
N PRO A 43 -27.74 9.65 -5.35
CA PRO A 43 -27.62 8.70 -6.48
C PRO A 43 -26.16 8.34 -6.77
N GLY A 44 -25.98 7.30 -7.55
CA GLY A 44 -24.73 6.99 -8.29
C GLY A 44 -23.71 6.11 -7.58
N GLY A 45 -23.93 5.73 -6.34
CA GLY A 45 -23.05 4.79 -5.63
C GLY A 45 -21.62 5.30 -5.39
N ASP A 46 -20.70 4.37 -5.25
CA ASP A 46 -19.27 4.64 -5.19
C ASP A 46 -18.76 5.26 -6.50
N ASP A 47 -17.88 6.25 -6.39
CA ASP A 47 -17.33 6.94 -7.57
C ASP A 47 -16.51 6.00 -8.47
N SER A 48 -15.97 4.91 -7.93
CA SER A 48 -15.29 3.87 -8.70
C SER A 48 -16.19 3.13 -9.69
N ARG A 49 -17.53 3.16 -9.52
CA ARG A 49 -18.49 2.64 -10.51
C ARG A 49 -18.44 3.37 -11.86
N ARG A 50 -17.94 4.61 -11.85
CA ARG A 50 -17.77 5.44 -13.07
C ARG A 50 -16.38 5.44 -13.64
N MET A 51 -15.47 4.63 -13.10
CA MET A 51 -14.12 4.44 -13.64
C MET A 51 -14.16 3.46 -14.82
N VAL A 52 -14.65 3.93 -15.94
CA VAL A 52 -14.79 3.20 -17.19
C VAL A 52 -14.20 4.02 -18.34
N PRO A 53 -13.67 3.41 -19.42
CA PRO A 53 -13.34 1.98 -19.55
C PRO A 53 -12.18 1.55 -18.65
N PRO A 54 -11.92 0.22 -18.44
CA PRO A 54 -12.66 -0.91 -18.95
C PRO A 54 -13.88 -1.29 -18.09
N GLU A 55 -14.84 -1.97 -18.71
CA GLU A 55 -16.02 -2.51 -18.03
C GLU A 55 -16.20 -4.00 -18.35
N ILE A 56 -16.90 -4.70 -17.46
CA ILE A 56 -17.27 -6.11 -17.64
C ILE A 56 -18.79 -6.19 -17.44
N ASN A 57 -19.51 -6.52 -18.50
CA ASN A 57 -20.98 -6.61 -18.50
C ASN A 57 -21.69 -5.32 -17.98
N GLY A 58 -21.16 -4.14 -18.33
CA GLY A 58 -21.72 -2.86 -17.94
C GLY A 58 -21.29 -2.37 -16.53
N GLU A 59 -20.43 -3.12 -15.83
CA GLU A 59 -19.90 -2.72 -14.52
C GLU A 59 -18.41 -2.34 -14.61
N SER A 60 -18.00 -1.34 -13.85
CA SER A 60 -16.61 -0.93 -13.76
C SER A 60 -15.74 -2.06 -13.21
N SER A 61 -14.70 -2.45 -13.96
CA SER A 61 -13.72 -3.45 -13.51
C SER A 61 -13.01 -3.01 -12.23
N ALA A 62 -12.73 -1.72 -12.06
CA ALA A 62 -12.13 -1.15 -10.85
C ALA A 62 -13.05 -1.33 -9.63
N PHE A 63 -14.36 -1.05 -9.78
CA PHE A 63 -15.31 -1.28 -8.71
C PHE A 63 -15.39 -2.77 -8.32
N MET A 64 -15.48 -3.66 -9.31
CA MET A 64 -15.56 -5.11 -9.07
C MET A 64 -14.31 -5.65 -8.35
N MET A 65 -13.13 -5.19 -8.74
CA MET A 65 -11.86 -5.60 -8.11
C MET A 65 -11.83 -5.29 -6.62
N MET A 66 -12.27 -4.08 -6.22
CA MET A 66 -12.19 -3.58 -4.86
C MET A 66 -13.35 -4.01 -3.95
N ASN A 67 -14.45 -4.51 -4.54
CA ASN A 67 -15.68 -4.74 -3.77
C ASN A 67 -16.22 -6.17 -3.86
N ARG A 68 -15.41 -7.13 -4.33
CA ARG A 68 -15.79 -8.55 -4.28
C ARG A 68 -16.05 -8.99 -2.84
N ASN A 69 -16.88 -10.00 -2.66
CA ASN A 69 -17.25 -10.59 -1.38
C ASN A 69 -18.00 -9.63 -0.42
N LYS A 70 -18.41 -8.44 -0.89
CA LYS A 70 -19.20 -7.49 -0.10
C LYS A 70 -20.67 -7.53 -0.55
N ARG A 71 -21.55 -7.27 0.39
CA ARG A 71 -22.94 -6.91 0.13
C ARG A 71 -23.04 -5.39 -0.01
N GLY A 72 -23.98 -4.87 -0.77
CA GLY A 72 -24.19 -3.44 -0.97
C GLY A 72 -25.58 -2.98 -0.54
N ILE A 73 -25.64 -1.77 -0.01
CA ILE A 73 -26.90 -1.04 0.22
C ILE A 73 -26.71 0.43 -0.17
N ALA A 74 -27.70 0.98 -0.89
CA ALA A 74 -27.70 2.40 -1.24
C ALA A 74 -28.53 3.19 -0.23
N VAL A 75 -27.92 4.20 0.42
CA VAL A 75 -28.54 5.00 1.49
C VAL A 75 -28.23 6.48 1.29
N ASP A 76 -29.25 7.32 1.31
CA ASP A 76 -29.07 8.78 1.33
C ASP A 76 -28.91 9.29 2.78
N LEU A 77 -27.68 9.45 3.22
CA LEU A 77 -27.35 9.98 4.56
C LEU A 77 -27.72 11.45 4.75
N LYS A 78 -28.16 12.17 3.71
CA LYS A 78 -28.68 13.53 3.84
C LYS A 78 -30.14 13.53 4.33
N GLN A 79 -30.83 12.41 4.25
CA GLN A 79 -32.19 12.21 4.73
C GLN A 79 -32.17 11.60 6.14
N LYS A 80 -33.04 12.07 7.02
CA LYS A 80 -33.20 11.52 8.37
C LYS A 80 -33.47 10.01 8.35
N SER A 81 -34.36 9.56 7.44
CA SER A 81 -34.65 8.14 7.26
C SER A 81 -33.46 7.30 6.86
N GLY A 82 -32.55 7.85 6.02
CA GLY A 82 -31.32 7.19 5.64
C GLY A 82 -30.35 7.07 6.83
N VAL A 83 -30.22 8.12 7.64
CA VAL A 83 -29.42 8.07 8.87
C VAL A 83 -29.96 7.01 9.85
N GLU A 84 -31.29 6.89 9.99
CA GLU A 84 -31.90 5.86 10.86
C GLU A 84 -31.66 4.43 10.33
N VAL A 85 -31.62 4.24 9.01
CA VAL A 85 -31.19 2.95 8.42
C VAL A 85 -29.73 2.66 8.77
N ALA A 86 -28.84 3.64 8.62
CA ALA A 86 -27.44 3.48 8.96
C ALA A 86 -27.24 3.15 10.45
N LYS A 87 -27.92 3.84 11.35
CA LYS A 87 -27.89 3.54 12.79
C LYS A 87 -28.34 2.12 13.12
N ARG A 88 -29.37 1.61 12.44
CA ARG A 88 -29.81 0.21 12.62
C ARG A 88 -28.77 -0.80 12.13
N LEU A 89 -28.07 -0.51 11.04
CA LEU A 89 -26.96 -1.35 10.60
C LEU A 89 -25.81 -1.34 11.60
N LEU A 90 -25.54 -0.19 12.21
CA LEU A 90 -24.45 0.03 13.17
C LEU A 90 -24.73 -0.52 14.56
N SER A 91 -26.01 -0.69 14.94
CA SER A 91 -26.37 -1.21 16.28
C SER A 91 -25.86 -2.63 16.56
N ASP A 92 -25.63 -3.42 15.51
CA ASP A 92 -25.18 -4.80 15.56
C ASP A 92 -23.84 -5.01 14.80
N ALA A 93 -23.13 -3.93 14.51
CA ALA A 93 -21.87 -3.96 13.82
C ALA A 93 -20.71 -4.21 14.81
N ASP A 94 -19.74 -5.01 14.38
CA ASP A 94 -18.48 -5.19 15.09
C ASP A 94 -17.45 -4.14 14.67
N VAL A 95 -17.46 -3.78 13.38
CA VAL A 95 -16.48 -2.87 12.76
C VAL A 95 -17.20 -1.84 11.90
N VAL A 96 -16.77 -0.59 11.99
CA VAL A 96 -17.06 0.48 11.03
C VAL A 96 -15.78 0.82 10.28
N ILE A 97 -15.86 0.96 8.98
CA ILE A 97 -14.79 1.50 8.13
C ILE A 97 -15.31 2.75 7.45
N GLU A 98 -14.54 3.85 7.52
CA GLU A 98 -14.88 5.07 6.79
C GLU A 98 -13.63 5.75 6.22
N ASN A 99 -13.80 6.46 5.09
CA ASN A 99 -12.75 7.31 4.51
C ASN A 99 -13.30 8.66 4.04
N TYR A 100 -14.30 9.18 4.72
CA TYR A 100 -14.89 10.48 4.42
C TYR A 100 -14.00 11.63 4.93
N ARG A 101 -14.33 12.83 4.52
CA ARG A 101 -13.73 14.05 5.03
C ARG A 101 -13.96 14.16 6.54
N GLN A 102 -12.98 14.74 7.25
CA GLN A 102 -13.08 14.98 8.69
C GLN A 102 -14.41 15.65 9.06
N GLY A 103 -15.05 15.16 10.11
CA GLY A 103 -16.32 15.66 10.60
C GLY A 103 -17.55 15.25 9.78
N ALA A 104 -17.40 14.46 8.71
CA ALA A 104 -18.56 14.05 7.90
C ALA A 104 -19.44 13.04 8.64
N MET A 105 -18.86 12.04 9.25
CA MET A 105 -19.58 11.02 10.01
C MET A 105 -20.21 11.63 11.28
N GLU A 106 -19.52 12.55 11.93
CA GLU A 106 -20.01 13.31 13.09
C GLU A 106 -21.26 14.11 12.74
N ARG A 107 -21.28 14.80 11.59
CA ARG A 107 -22.47 15.54 11.13
C ARG A 107 -23.68 14.67 10.89
N PHE A 108 -23.48 13.40 10.55
CA PHE A 108 -24.55 12.42 10.43
C PHE A 108 -24.94 11.78 11.77
N GLY A 109 -24.22 12.08 12.86
CA GLY A 109 -24.40 11.41 14.14
C GLY A 109 -23.92 9.96 14.15
N LEU A 110 -22.93 9.66 13.30
CA LEU A 110 -22.35 8.32 13.09
C LEU A 110 -20.85 8.30 13.41
N GLY A 111 -20.33 9.33 14.10
CA GLY A 111 -18.91 9.41 14.53
C GLY A 111 -18.63 8.49 15.71
N TYR A 112 -17.34 8.15 15.88
CA TYR A 112 -16.87 7.20 16.90
C TYR A 112 -17.37 7.50 18.31
N GLU A 113 -17.26 8.76 18.75
CA GLU A 113 -17.62 9.15 20.13
C GLU A 113 -19.11 8.93 20.46
N MET A 114 -20.00 9.05 19.46
CA MET A 114 -21.41 8.73 19.64
C MET A 114 -21.66 7.23 19.62
N LEU A 115 -21.08 6.53 18.66
CA LEU A 115 -21.34 5.10 18.45
C LEU A 115 -20.79 4.25 19.61
N ARG A 116 -19.64 4.58 20.17
CA ARG A 116 -19.06 3.85 21.31
C ARG A 116 -19.89 3.93 22.59
N GLN A 117 -20.74 4.95 22.73
CA GLN A 117 -21.65 5.07 23.88
C GLN A 117 -22.78 4.03 23.84
N VAL A 118 -23.22 3.66 22.64
CA VAL A 118 -24.27 2.65 22.43
C VAL A 118 -23.69 1.25 22.17
N ASN A 119 -22.48 1.18 21.62
CA ASN A 119 -21.77 -0.07 21.38
C ASN A 119 -20.29 0.07 21.83
N PRO A 120 -20.00 -0.17 23.12
CA PRO A 120 -18.63 -0.07 23.63
C PRO A 120 -17.64 -1.07 23.01
N GLY A 121 -18.13 -2.13 22.40
CA GLY A 121 -17.34 -3.12 21.68
C GLY A 121 -17.01 -2.74 20.22
N LEU A 122 -17.51 -1.61 19.72
CA LEU A 122 -17.33 -1.19 18.33
C LEU A 122 -15.88 -0.85 18.01
N ILE A 123 -15.37 -1.43 16.93
CA ILE A 123 -14.08 -1.04 16.33
C ILE A 123 -14.36 -0.04 15.21
N TYR A 124 -13.75 1.12 15.25
CA TYR A 124 -14.01 2.21 14.32
C TYR A 124 -12.73 2.55 13.53
N CYS A 125 -12.67 2.15 12.26
CA CYS A 125 -11.49 2.34 11.40
C CYS A 125 -11.68 3.56 10.49
N GLU A 126 -10.85 4.57 10.68
CA GLU A 126 -10.77 5.76 9.85
C GLU A 126 -9.56 5.70 8.93
N LEU A 127 -9.77 5.92 7.63
CA LEU A 127 -8.70 6.08 6.65
C LEU A 127 -8.76 7.48 6.05
N SER A 128 -7.69 8.24 6.18
CA SER A 128 -7.65 9.64 5.74
C SER A 128 -6.47 9.93 4.82
N GLY A 129 -6.39 11.15 4.29
CA GLY A 129 -5.23 11.57 3.50
C GLY A 129 -3.96 11.72 4.33
N TYR A 130 -4.09 12.36 5.52
CA TYR A 130 -2.95 12.84 6.32
C TYR A 130 -3.08 12.59 7.83
N GLY A 131 -3.99 11.76 8.26
CA GLY A 131 -4.35 11.58 9.67
C GLY A 131 -5.44 12.55 10.14
N ARG A 132 -5.97 12.32 11.33
CA ARG A 132 -7.05 13.14 11.92
C ARG A 132 -6.53 14.25 12.84
N THR A 133 -5.22 14.39 12.94
CA THR A 133 -4.53 15.43 13.71
C THR A 133 -3.49 16.15 12.85
N GLY A 134 -2.97 17.29 13.32
CA GLY A 134 -1.96 18.04 12.60
C GLY A 134 -2.51 19.00 11.52
N PRO A 135 -1.61 19.70 10.82
CA PRO A 135 -1.98 20.84 9.95
C PRO A 135 -2.73 20.46 8.66
N TYR A 136 -2.75 19.19 8.29
CA TYR A 136 -3.42 18.69 7.08
C TYR A 136 -4.64 17.80 7.38
N SER A 137 -5.09 17.72 8.63
CA SER A 137 -6.18 16.84 9.06
C SER A 137 -7.52 17.10 8.32
N ASP A 138 -7.76 18.31 7.87
CA ASP A 138 -8.93 18.74 7.10
C ASP A 138 -8.79 18.52 5.58
N LYS A 139 -7.57 18.20 5.11
CA LYS A 139 -7.28 18.02 3.69
C LYS A 139 -7.73 16.65 3.18
N GLY A 140 -8.21 16.62 1.95
CA GLY A 140 -8.39 15.34 1.25
C GLY A 140 -7.09 14.85 0.68
N GLY A 141 -6.87 13.54 0.74
CA GLY A 141 -5.72 12.87 0.14
C GLY A 141 -6.08 12.18 -1.17
N PHE A 142 -5.08 12.08 -2.05
CA PHE A 142 -5.07 11.21 -3.22
C PHE A 142 -3.72 10.50 -3.26
N ASP A 143 -3.69 9.29 -3.74
CA ASP A 143 -2.48 8.47 -3.84
C ASP A 143 -1.28 9.23 -4.42
N LEU A 144 -1.45 9.86 -5.58
CA LEU A 144 -0.38 10.64 -6.23
C LEU A 144 0.20 11.72 -5.31
N ILE A 145 -0.67 12.45 -4.60
CA ILE A 145 -0.24 13.53 -3.72
C ILE A 145 0.46 12.95 -2.48
N ALA A 146 -0.07 11.84 -1.93
CA ALA A 146 0.56 11.15 -0.81
C ALA A 146 1.93 10.57 -1.19
N GLN A 147 2.09 9.98 -2.38
CA GLN A 147 3.39 9.55 -2.89
C GLN A 147 4.39 10.71 -3.01
N GLY A 148 3.93 11.88 -3.47
CA GLY A 148 4.78 13.07 -3.53
C GLY A 148 5.19 13.58 -2.15
N MET A 149 4.24 13.74 -1.25
CA MET A 149 4.46 14.32 0.08
C MET A 149 5.22 13.40 1.04
N SER A 150 5.07 12.09 0.92
CA SER A 150 5.83 11.11 1.73
C SER A 150 7.29 10.96 1.29
N GLY A 151 7.68 11.58 0.17
CA GLY A 151 9.02 11.44 -0.40
C GLY A 151 9.20 10.23 -1.32
N LEU A 152 8.18 9.37 -1.48
CA LEU A 152 8.29 8.17 -2.32
C LEU A 152 8.63 8.51 -3.77
N MET A 153 8.04 9.58 -4.33
CA MET A 153 8.37 10.03 -5.69
C MET A 153 9.78 10.62 -5.80
N SER A 154 10.34 11.16 -4.73
CA SER A 154 11.70 11.73 -4.76
C SER A 154 12.80 10.66 -4.81
N ILE A 155 12.49 9.44 -4.41
CA ILE A 155 13.39 8.29 -4.41
C ILE A 155 13.10 7.29 -5.54
N THR A 156 12.04 7.55 -6.33
CA THR A 156 11.60 6.68 -7.45
C THR A 156 11.92 7.36 -8.78
N GLY A 157 12.61 6.66 -9.66
CA GLY A 157 12.96 7.17 -11.01
C GLY A 157 14.33 6.74 -11.47
N GLU A 158 14.68 7.08 -12.70
CA GLU A 158 15.91 6.65 -13.38
C GLU A 158 17.19 7.27 -12.79
N GLY A 159 17.09 8.44 -12.16
CA GLY A 159 18.26 9.15 -11.61
C GLY A 159 17.97 10.61 -11.32
N VAL A 160 18.93 11.25 -10.67
CA VAL A 160 18.87 12.69 -10.34
C VAL A 160 18.75 13.54 -11.60
N GLY A 161 17.89 14.57 -11.57
CA GLY A 161 17.66 15.49 -12.69
C GLY A 161 16.62 14.99 -13.71
N ARG A 162 16.08 13.77 -13.56
CA ARG A 162 14.94 13.30 -14.35
C ARG A 162 13.62 13.75 -13.72
N PRO A 163 12.53 13.84 -14.49
CA PRO A 163 11.21 14.16 -13.94
C PRO A 163 10.80 13.15 -12.83
N PRO A 164 10.15 13.63 -11.76
CA PRO A 164 9.67 12.71 -10.72
C PRO A 164 8.59 11.78 -11.29
N VAL A 165 8.63 10.52 -10.90
CA VAL A 165 7.65 9.51 -11.31
C VAL A 165 6.98 8.89 -10.08
N LYS A 166 5.71 8.56 -10.21
CA LYS A 166 5.01 7.77 -9.20
C LYS A 166 5.26 6.28 -9.41
N VAL A 167 5.09 5.49 -8.37
CA VAL A 167 4.92 4.04 -8.52
C VAL A 167 3.65 3.76 -9.34
N GLY A 168 3.69 2.82 -10.28
CA GLY A 168 2.58 2.55 -11.21
C GLY A 168 1.27 2.19 -10.52
N ALA A 169 1.33 1.38 -9.45
CA ALA A 169 0.18 1.07 -8.60
C ALA A 169 -0.13 2.22 -7.61
N PRO A 170 -1.38 2.37 -7.15
CA PRO A 170 -1.76 3.33 -6.10
C PRO A 170 -1.35 2.79 -4.71
N VAL A 171 -0.03 2.77 -4.47
CA VAL A 171 0.57 2.06 -3.34
C VAL A 171 0.19 2.64 -1.98
N THR A 172 -0.04 3.96 -1.89
CA THR A 172 -0.43 4.58 -0.62
C THR A 172 -1.87 4.25 -0.25
N ASP A 173 -2.79 4.21 -1.21
CA ASP A 173 -4.16 3.75 -1.01
C ASP A 173 -4.21 2.27 -0.59
N ILE A 174 -3.52 1.41 -1.33
CA ILE A 174 -3.49 -0.04 -1.05
C ILE A 174 -2.90 -0.30 0.32
N THR A 175 -1.77 0.31 0.63
CA THR A 175 -1.08 0.12 1.92
C THR A 175 -1.91 0.68 3.08
N ALA A 176 -2.54 1.85 2.93
CA ALA A 176 -3.45 2.38 3.95
C ALA A 176 -4.61 1.41 4.22
N GLY A 177 -5.19 0.82 3.17
CA GLY A 177 -6.22 -0.21 3.32
C GLY A 177 -5.73 -1.45 4.08
N ILE A 178 -4.52 -1.93 3.77
CA ILE A 178 -3.89 -3.07 4.47
C ILE A 178 -3.60 -2.71 5.94
N LEU A 179 -3.03 -1.53 6.21
CA LEU A 179 -2.76 -1.05 7.58
C LEU A 179 -4.06 -0.90 8.37
N GLY A 180 -5.12 -0.39 7.75
CA GLY A 180 -6.45 -0.32 8.35
C GLY A 180 -6.98 -1.70 8.75
N ALA A 181 -6.92 -2.67 7.84
CA ALA A 181 -7.33 -4.05 8.11
C ALA A 181 -6.48 -4.70 9.23
N MET A 182 -5.17 -4.48 9.22
CA MET A 182 -4.28 -4.96 10.28
C MET A 182 -4.62 -4.32 11.63
N GLY A 183 -4.89 -3.01 11.65
CA GLY A 183 -5.34 -2.30 12.85
C GLY A 183 -6.67 -2.82 13.38
N VAL A 184 -7.63 -3.11 12.49
CA VAL A 184 -8.91 -3.74 12.85
C VAL A 184 -8.69 -5.11 13.48
N LEU A 185 -7.82 -5.95 12.92
CA LEU A 185 -7.51 -7.28 13.48
C LEU A 185 -6.84 -7.18 14.85
N ALA A 186 -5.94 -6.22 15.05
CA ALA A 186 -5.32 -5.95 16.35
C ALA A 186 -6.36 -5.48 17.39
N ALA A 187 -7.25 -4.56 17.00
CA ALA A 187 -8.36 -4.10 17.82
C ALA A 187 -9.34 -5.24 18.17
N TYR A 188 -9.65 -6.10 17.19
CA TYR A 188 -10.50 -7.26 17.40
C TYR A 188 -9.87 -8.27 18.37
N THR A 189 -8.58 -8.53 18.23
CA THR A 189 -7.83 -9.40 19.16
C THR A 189 -7.85 -8.83 20.59
N ASN A 190 -7.72 -7.52 20.76
CA ASN A 190 -7.85 -6.86 22.05
C ASN A 190 -9.29 -6.95 22.61
N ARG A 191 -10.28 -6.75 21.77
CA ARG A 191 -11.70 -6.86 22.13
C ARG A 191 -12.06 -8.25 22.64
N LEU A 192 -11.53 -9.32 22.05
CA LEU A 192 -11.76 -10.69 22.52
C LEU A 192 -11.31 -10.91 23.97
N LYS A 193 -10.34 -10.12 24.45
CA LYS A 193 -9.83 -10.18 25.83
C LYS A 193 -10.56 -9.23 26.78
N THR A 194 -10.93 -8.06 26.30
CA THR A 194 -11.41 -6.95 27.13
C THR A 194 -12.92 -6.69 27.02
N GLY A 195 -13.55 -7.17 25.95
CA GLY A 195 -14.91 -6.81 25.58
C GLY A 195 -15.05 -5.41 24.95
N LEU A 196 -13.97 -4.61 24.91
CA LEU A 196 -14.00 -3.23 24.45
C LEU A 196 -13.43 -3.10 23.03
N GLY A 197 -14.14 -2.34 22.21
CA GLY A 197 -13.64 -1.87 20.92
C GLY A 197 -12.71 -0.67 21.06
N GLN A 198 -12.19 -0.20 19.95
CA GLN A 198 -11.34 0.98 19.90
C GLN A 198 -11.34 1.65 18.52
N LYS A 199 -10.84 2.88 18.47
CA LYS A 199 -10.57 3.59 17.24
C LYS A 199 -9.26 3.12 16.63
N VAL A 200 -9.26 2.95 15.30
CA VAL A 200 -8.10 2.70 14.44
C VAL A 200 -8.02 3.86 13.47
N ASP A 201 -6.90 4.53 13.39
CA ASP A 201 -6.65 5.66 12.50
C ASP A 201 -5.39 5.38 11.67
N THR A 202 -5.46 5.56 10.36
CA THR A 202 -4.34 5.50 9.45
C THR A 202 -4.55 6.45 8.26
N SER A 203 -3.48 6.74 7.54
CA SER A 203 -3.52 7.68 6.44
C SER A 203 -2.70 7.23 5.24
N LEU A 204 -3.02 7.79 4.06
CA LEU A 204 -2.23 7.60 2.85
C LEU A 204 -0.80 8.11 3.02
N TYR A 205 -0.63 9.21 3.78
CA TYR A 205 0.69 9.78 4.04
C TYR A 205 1.56 8.85 4.88
N GLU A 206 1.02 8.30 5.98
CA GLU A 206 1.71 7.31 6.82
C GLU A 206 2.04 6.05 6.00
N ALA A 207 1.09 5.57 5.19
CA ALA A 207 1.31 4.45 4.28
C ALA A 207 2.46 4.72 3.29
N GLY A 208 2.55 5.94 2.77
CA GLY A 208 3.66 6.35 1.91
C GLY A 208 5.01 6.33 2.62
N ILE A 209 5.07 6.79 3.88
CA ILE A 209 6.29 6.77 4.69
C ILE A 209 6.76 5.34 4.98
N VAL A 210 5.85 4.39 5.19
CA VAL A 210 6.21 2.97 5.36
C VAL A 210 7.06 2.44 4.19
N HIS A 211 6.86 2.94 2.98
CA HIS A 211 7.64 2.52 1.81
C HIS A 211 9.03 3.15 1.69
N THR A 212 9.42 4.05 2.59
CA THR A 212 10.72 4.76 2.54
C THR A 212 11.74 4.26 3.55
N TYR A 213 11.59 3.08 4.13
CA TYR A 213 12.41 2.56 5.23
C TYR A 213 13.92 2.77 5.08
N TRP A 214 14.51 2.26 3.98
CA TRP A 214 15.96 2.38 3.76
C TRP A 214 16.39 3.83 3.57
N GLN A 215 15.65 4.57 2.76
CA GLN A 215 15.95 5.96 2.46
C GLN A 215 15.74 6.86 3.68
N SER A 216 14.71 6.59 4.49
CA SER A 216 14.51 7.27 5.77
C SER A 216 15.67 7.00 6.73
N ALA A 217 16.12 5.75 6.85
CA ALA A 217 17.26 5.39 7.69
C ALA A 217 18.55 6.10 7.24
N ILE A 218 18.80 6.15 5.92
CA ILE A 218 19.94 6.88 5.35
C ILE A 218 19.84 8.38 5.67
N CYS A 219 18.65 8.97 5.46
CA CYS A 219 18.42 10.38 5.74
C CYS A 219 18.68 10.72 7.22
N PHE A 220 18.16 9.93 8.14
CA PHE A 220 18.36 10.14 9.58
C PHE A 220 19.82 9.96 10.01
N ALA A 221 20.54 9.01 9.41
CA ALA A 221 21.94 8.76 9.73
C ALA A 221 22.91 9.82 9.15
N THR A 222 22.58 10.40 7.99
CA THR A 222 23.51 11.26 7.23
C THR A 222 23.08 12.73 7.17
N GLY A 223 21.82 13.05 7.51
CA GLY A 223 21.23 14.36 7.30
C GLY A 223 20.97 14.71 5.82
N ARG A 224 21.10 13.74 4.90
CA ARG A 224 20.93 13.94 3.47
C ARG A 224 19.78 13.09 2.94
N SER A 225 18.87 13.71 2.17
CA SER A 225 17.80 12.99 1.49
C SER A 225 18.38 12.21 0.30
N PRO A 226 18.17 10.88 0.24
CA PRO A 226 18.53 10.10 -0.93
C PRO A 226 17.73 10.52 -2.17
N GLY A 227 18.33 10.32 -3.36
CA GLY A 227 17.66 10.51 -4.65
C GLY A 227 17.25 9.19 -5.29
N PRO A 228 16.65 9.26 -6.50
CA PRO A 228 16.31 8.08 -7.28
C PRO A 228 17.57 7.41 -7.83
N MET A 229 17.58 6.08 -7.85
CA MET A 229 18.70 5.23 -8.26
C MET A 229 18.32 4.19 -9.33
N GLY A 230 17.28 4.46 -10.10
CA GLY A 230 16.76 3.48 -11.06
C GLY A 230 16.28 2.22 -10.33
N SER A 231 16.82 1.08 -10.71
CA SER A 231 16.55 -0.20 -10.08
C SER A 231 17.59 -0.61 -9.02
N ALA A 232 18.61 0.24 -8.77
CA ALA A 232 19.68 -0.09 -7.83
C ALA A 232 19.24 -0.02 -6.37
N HIS A 233 19.74 -0.96 -5.56
CA HIS A 233 19.52 -0.97 -4.13
C HIS A 233 20.40 0.07 -3.42
N PRO A 234 19.87 0.83 -2.44
CA PRO A 234 20.61 1.92 -1.82
C PRO A 234 21.77 1.49 -0.91
N LEU A 235 21.86 0.22 -0.52
CA LEU A 235 22.83 -0.27 0.47
C LEU A 235 23.61 -1.52 0.03
N ASN A 236 23.28 -2.13 -1.11
CA ASN A 236 23.91 -3.38 -1.55
C ASN A 236 24.18 -3.36 -3.06
N ALA A 237 25.36 -3.86 -3.46
CA ALA A 237 25.72 -3.99 -4.86
C ALA A 237 26.50 -5.32 -5.12
N PRO A 238 26.27 -5.96 -6.29
CA PRO A 238 25.28 -5.64 -7.30
C PRO A 238 23.86 -6.09 -6.91
N TYR A 239 22.91 -5.16 -6.98
CA TYR A 239 21.49 -5.45 -6.76
C TYR A 239 20.66 -4.47 -7.61
N GLN A 240 20.48 -4.79 -8.89
CA GLN A 240 19.76 -3.97 -9.86
C GLN A 240 19.48 -4.72 -11.17
N ALA A 241 18.80 -4.05 -12.11
CA ALA A 241 18.63 -4.54 -13.47
C ALA A 241 19.87 -4.21 -14.32
N TYR A 242 20.27 -5.17 -15.17
CA TYR A 242 21.34 -5.02 -16.15
C TYR A 242 20.83 -5.32 -17.56
N PRO A 243 21.30 -4.58 -18.58
CA PRO A 243 20.96 -4.85 -19.98
C PRO A 243 21.63 -6.15 -20.43
N THR A 244 20.87 -6.95 -21.20
CA THR A 244 21.36 -8.14 -21.92
C THR A 244 21.38 -7.85 -23.42
N GLU A 245 21.74 -8.84 -24.25
CA GLU A 245 21.70 -8.71 -25.71
C GLU A 245 20.27 -8.39 -26.23
N ASP A 246 19.24 -8.98 -25.60
CA ASP A 246 17.85 -8.93 -26.08
C ASP A 246 16.85 -8.29 -25.10
N GLY A 247 17.32 -7.72 -23.98
CA GLY A 247 16.45 -7.13 -22.98
C GLY A 247 17.16 -6.78 -21.68
N TRP A 248 16.60 -7.21 -20.55
CA TRP A 248 17.08 -6.91 -19.21
C TRP A 248 16.99 -8.13 -18.30
N ILE A 249 17.94 -8.20 -17.35
CA ILE A 249 17.94 -9.19 -16.28
C ILE A 249 18.13 -8.47 -14.94
N THR A 250 17.46 -8.94 -13.89
CA THR A 250 17.65 -8.44 -12.53
C THR A 250 18.63 -9.33 -11.78
N ILE A 251 19.65 -8.72 -11.18
CA ILE A 251 20.70 -9.41 -10.42
C ILE A 251 20.63 -8.96 -8.96
N GLY A 252 20.62 -9.93 -8.03
CA GLY A 252 20.60 -9.69 -6.60
C GLY A 252 21.71 -10.44 -5.87
N ALA A 253 22.99 -10.06 -6.08
CA ALA A 253 24.13 -10.63 -5.36
C ALA A 253 24.49 -9.78 -4.14
N ALA A 254 23.54 -9.66 -3.20
CA ALA A 254 23.57 -8.71 -2.09
C ALA A 254 24.56 -9.03 -0.97
N ASN A 255 25.14 -10.23 -0.93
CA ASN A 255 26.15 -10.63 0.05
C ASN A 255 27.43 -11.14 -0.63
N GLN A 256 28.50 -11.26 0.14
CA GLN A 256 29.80 -11.62 -0.41
C GLN A 256 29.82 -13.03 -1.04
N SER A 257 29.11 -13.99 -0.47
CA SER A 257 29.02 -15.33 -1.05
C SER A 257 28.31 -15.33 -2.41
N ASN A 258 27.22 -14.58 -2.53
CA ASN A 258 26.52 -14.44 -3.82
C ASN A 258 27.35 -13.65 -4.83
N TRP A 259 28.10 -12.63 -4.38
CA TRP A 259 29.04 -11.92 -5.22
C TRP A 259 30.08 -12.84 -5.82
N THR A 260 30.75 -13.66 -4.99
CA THR A 260 31.74 -14.64 -5.47
C THR A 260 31.13 -15.63 -6.47
N ARG A 261 29.95 -16.19 -6.16
CA ARG A 261 29.26 -17.09 -7.10
C ARG A 261 28.89 -16.42 -8.43
N LEU A 262 28.46 -15.16 -8.37
CA LEU A 262 28.19 -14.41 -9.59
C LEU A 262 29.43 -14.28 -10.46
N LEU A 263 30.58 -13.95 -9.86
CA LEU A 263 31.85 -13.85 -10.60
C LEU A 263 32.30 -15.17 -11.22
N ASP A 264 32.03 -16.29 -10.54
CA ASP A 264 32.29 -17.64 -11.08
C ASP A 264 31.42 -17.91 -12.31
N VAL A 265 30.12 -17.59 -12.25
CA VAL A 265 29.18 -17.73 -13.39
C VAL A 265 29.56 -16.81 -14.56
N LEU A 266 30.04 -15.60 -14.25
CA LEU A 266 30.51 -14.66 -15.26
C LEU A 266 31.88 -15.02 -15.84
N GLU A 267 32.58 -16.01 -15.26
CA GLU A 267 33.96 -16.39 -15.60
C GLU A 267 34.95 -15.20 -15.45
N ARG A 268 34.70 -14.33 -14.45
CA ARG A 268 35.43 -13.08 -14.21
C ARG A 268 35.87 -12.93 -12.74
N PRO A 269 36.69 -13.88 -12.23
CA PRO A 269 37.22 -13.77 -10.86
C PRO A 269 38.14 -12.56 -10.67
N ASP A 270 38.72 -12.03 -11.75
CA ASP A 270 39.54 -10.82 -11.78
C ASP A 270 38.82 -9.59 -11.21
N ILE A 271 37.50 -9.46 -11.46
CA ILE A 271 36.69 -8.34 -10.93
C ILE A 271 36.66 -8.39 -9.39
N GLY A 272 36.62 -9.58 -8.80
CA GLY A 272 36.64 -9.73 -7.32
C GLY A 272 37.96 -9.36 -6.66
N LEU A 273 39.03 -9.33 -7.43
CA LEU A 273 40.37 -8.92 -6.98
C LEU A 273 40.61 -7.41 -7.16
N ASP A 274 39.75 -6.71 -7.89
CA ASP A 274 39.84 -5.26 -8.05
C ASP A 274 39.53 -4.58 -6.71
N PRO A 275 40.42 -3.71 -6.18
CA PRO A 275 40.22 -3.02 -4.90
C PRO A 275 38.87 -2.24 -4.81
N ARG A 276 38.31 -1.83 -5.94
CA ARG A 276 37.03 -1.14 -6.00
C ARG A 276 35.84 -2.04 -5.69
N PHE A 277 35.98 -3.38 -5.77
CA PHE A 277 34.85 -4.32 -5.72
C PHE A 277 35.02 -5.46 -4.71
N THR A 278 36.04 -5.43 -3.88
CA THR A 278 36.42 -6.51 -2.94
C THR A 278 35.31 -6.82 -1.93
N ASP A 279 34.65 -5.81 -1.42
CA ASP A 279 33.54 -5.93 -0.46
C ASP A 279 32.36 -5.02 -0.81
N ASN A 280 31.27 -5.11 -0.04
CA ASN A 280 30.08 -4.32 -0.33
C ASN A 280 30.32 -2.81 -0.21
N ALA A 281 31.11 -2.37 0.76
CA ALA A 281 31.37 -0.94 0.95
C ALA A 281 32.17 -0.36 -0.22
N CYS A 282 33.17 -1.11 -0.71
CA CYS A 282 33.93 -0.77 -1.90
C CYS A 282 33.05 -0.73 -3.14
N ARG A 283 32.17 -1.73 -3.33
CA ARG A 283 31.22 -1.77 -4.46
C ARG A 283 30.25 -0.61 -4.43
N MET A 284 29.69 -0.28 -3.25
CA MET A 284 28.76 0.85 -3.10
C MET A 284 29.44 2.20 -3.37
N SER A 285 30.71 2.34 -2.98
CA SER A 285 31.50 3.56 -3.25
C SER A 285 31.85 3.72 -4.73
N ASN A 286 31.85 2.63 -5.51
CA ASN A 286 32.20 2.58 -6.93
C ASN A 286 31.03 1.99 -7.75
N LEU A 287 29.78 2.34 -7.39
CA LEU A 287 28.57 1.73 -7.96
C LEU A 287 28.46 1.94 -9.47
N SER A 288 28.75 3.12 -9.98
CA SER A 288 28.66 3.44 -11.42
C SER A 288 29.70 2.66 -12.25
N GLU A 289 30.92 2.49 -11.73
CA GLU A 289 31.96 1.69 -12.35
C GLU A 289 31.59 0.21 -12.38
N LEU A 290 31.04 -0.30 -11.27
CA LEU A 290 30.58 -1.68 -11.18
C LEU A 290 29.43 -1.93 -12.17
N GLU A 291 28.45 -1.02 -12.23
CA GLU A 291 27.34 -1.10 -13.19
C GLU A 291 27.84 -1.12 -14.63
N HIS A 292 28.80 -0.24 -14.96
CA HIS A 292 29.40 -0.20 -16.29
C HIS A 292 30.08 -1.54 -16.65
N VAL A 293 30.93 -2.08 -15.77
CA VAL A 293 31.64 -3.35 -15.98
C VAL A 293 30.67 -4.50 -16.17
N LEU A 294 29.70 -4.65 -15.28
CA LEU A 294 28.73 -5.74 -15.33
C LEU A 294 27.78 -5.61 -16.55
N SER A 295 27.36 -4.40 -16.89
CA SER A 295 26.53 -4.16 -18.09
C SER A 295 27.21 -4.59 -19.38
N GLN A 296 28.53 -4.39 -19.51
CA GLN A 296 29.27 -4.84 -20.67
C GLN A 296 29.30 -6.36 -20.78
N ILE A 297 29.37 -7.06 -19.66
CA ILE A 297 29.38 -8.52 -19.61
C ILE A 297 27.99 -9.08 -19.93
N PHE A 298 26.94 -8.57 -19.25
CA PHE A 298 25.59 -9.08 -19.45
C PHE A 298 25.06 -8.88 -20.88
N ARG A 299 25.47 -7.82 -21.58
CA ARG A 299 25.12 -7.55 -22.99
C ARG A 299 25.65 -8.58 -23.98
N GLN A 300 26.60 -9.42 -23.58
CA GLN A 300 27.21 -10.41 -24.48
C GLN A 300 26.36 -11.64 -24.72
N ARG A 301 25.26 -11.80 -23.97
CA ARG A 301 24.36 -12.97 -24.09
C ARG A 301 22.89 -12.54 -23.92
N LYS A 302 22.00 -13.42 -24.41
CA LYS A 302 20.56 -13.27 -24.24
C LYS A 302 20.15 -13.48 -22.78
N SER A 303 19.02 -12.88 -22.40
CA SER A 303 18.43 -13.06 -21.07
C SER A 303 18.20 -14.54 -20.73
N SER A 304 17.73 -15.34 -21.70
CA SER A 304 17.50 -16.79 -21.54
C SER A 304 18.78 -17.55 -21.18
N ASP A 305 19.91 -17.19 -21.82
CA ASP A 305 21.20 -17.87 -21.57
C ASP A 305 21.72 -17.54 -20.16
N TRP A 306 21.55 -16.29 -19.72
CA TRP A 306 21.91 -15.90 -18.36
C TRP A 306 21.06 -16.60 -17.31
N LEU A 307 19.74 -16.73 -17.52
CA LEU A 307 18.83 -17.40 -16.58
C LEU A 307 19.12 -18.91 -16.42
N ILE A 308 19.76 -19.54 -17.39
CA ILE A 308 20.20 -20.95 -17.29
C ILE A 308 21.49 -21.05 -16.47
N ARG A 309 22.39 -20.06 -16.54
CA ARG A 309 23.69 -20.05 -15.88
C ARG A 309 23.65 -19.61 -14.42
N LEU A 310 22.72 -18.71 -14.08
CA LEU A 310 22.53 -18.13 -12.76
C LEU A 310 21.63 -18.99 -11.87
#